data_a29e221fc79b598785d046a63982d9ca
#
_entry.id   a29e221fc79b598785d046a63982d9ca
#
_cell.length_a   1.000
_cell.length_b   1.000
_cell.length_c   1.000
_cell.angle_alpha   90.00
_cell.angle_beta   90.00
_cell.angle_gamma   90.00
#
_symmetry.space_group_name_H-M   'P 1'
#
loop_
_entity.id
_entity.type
_entity.pdbx_description
1 polymer ?
#
loop_
_entity_poly.entity_id
_entity_poly.type
_entity_poly.pdbx_seq_one_letter_code
_entity_poly.pdbx_strand_id
1 'polypeptide(L)'
;MHNRRHVHALLATALLLGASTAFAQTQSPAAARLVAAMRIDEVTLLGLRLGLQRGIRDGKTSAKTLDCVSKLDRSTFAPVFAQAIAANLSAQEIAASTAFFESAPGRTYIDSGIYQLYDAVGFTSPDPEPNVTQADLNAVTAFSRTPAGDKLLVRRIFDSAEIRAAIGARIQQVLNGCSQ
;
A
#
# COMPACT_ATOMS: atom_id res chain seq x y z
N MET A 1 66.59 49.07 -2.17
CA MET A 1 65.80 49.04 -0.92
C MET A 1 64.43 48.44 -1.25
N HIS A 2 64.27 47.11 -0.99
CA HIS A 2 63.08 46.36 -1.35
C HIS A 2 62.35 45.92 -0.09
N ASN A 3 61.12 46.44 0.09
CA ASN A 3 60.31 46.11 1.24
C ASN A 3 59.21 45.13 0.77
N ARG A 4 59.35 43.83 1.05
CA ARG A 4 58.37 42.77 0.77
C ARG A 4 57.46 42.65 2.01
N ARG A 5 56.19 43.07 1.89
CA ARG A 5 55.16 42.78 2.86
C ARG A 5 54.48 41.45 2.54
N HIS A 6 54.64 40.48 3.42
CA HIS A 6 53.92 39.22 3.38
C HIS A 6 52.50 39.42 3.90
N VAL A 7 51.51 39.16 3.05
CA VAL A 7 50.10 39.11 3.42
C VAL A 7 49.76 37.67 3.71
N HIS A 8 49.54 37.32 4.97
CA HIS A 8 49.06 36.00 5.35
C HIS A 8 47.53 35.97 5.14
N ALA A 9 47.08 35.18 4.13
CA ALA A 9 45.67 34.89 3.94
C ALA A 9 45.29 33.73 4.88
N LEU A 10 44.46 34.03 5.87
CA LEU A 10 43.82 33.05 6.75
C LEU A 10 42.60 32.49 6.02
N LEU A 11 42.71 31.25 5.54
CA LEU A 11 41.57 30.44 5.04
C LEU A 11 40.81 29.89 6.23
N ALA A 12 39.67 30.51 6.52
CA ALA A 12 38.70 29.97 7.47
C ALA A 12 37.83 28.94 6.74
N THR A 13 38.12 27.66 6.98
CA THR A 13 37.31 26.53 6.47
C THR A 13 36.09 26.35 7.36
N ALA A 14 34.93 26.90 6.97
CA ALA A 14 33.66 26.65 7.63
C ALA A 14 33.16 25.24 7.28
N LEU A 15 33.31 24.30 8.21
CA LEU A 15 32.67 22.98 8.16
C LEU A 15 31.17 23.17 8.43
N LEU A 16 30.37 23.21 7.37
CA LEU A 16 28.91 23.05 7.41
C LEU A 16 28.58 21.60 7.72
N LEU A 17 28.42 21.27 9.00
CA LEU A 17 27.80 20.03 9.45
C LEU A 17 26.30 20.07 9.05
N GLY A 18 26.00 19.55 7.85
CA GLY A 18 24.64 19.28 7.41
C GLY A 18 24.02 18.23 8.30
N ALA A 19 23.27 18.64 9.32
CA ALA A 19 22.41 17.75 10.08
C ALA A 19 21.30 17.25 9.13
N SER A 20 21.52 16.09 8.51
CA SER A 20 20.45 15.35 7.83
C SER A 20 19.47 14.88 8.90
N THR A 21 18.46 15.70 9.21
CA THR A 21 17.29 15.24 9.96
C THR A 21 16.56 14.24 9.08
N ALA A 22 16.87 12.96 9.24
CA ALA A 22 16.03 11.88 8.78
C ALA A 22 14.69 12.05 9.53
N PHE A 23 13.72 12.72 8.87
CA PHE A 23 12.33 12.68 9.32
C PHE A 23 11.91 11.21 9.20
N ALA A 24 11.93 10.50 10.31
CA ALA A 24 11.16 9.28 10.46
C ALA A 24 9.71 9.71 10.15
N GLN A 25 9.22 9.40 8.96
CA GLN A 25 7.83 9.64 8.59
C GLN A 25 6.98 8.76 9.52
N THR A 26 6.55 9.34 10.64
CA THR A 26 5.55 8.73 11.49
C THR A 26 4.31 8.50 10.63
N GLN A 27 4.00 7.23 10.38
CA GLN A 27 2.80 6.86 9.63
C GLN A 27 1.59 7.56 10.27
N SER A 28 0.80 8.24 9.45
CA SER A 28 -0.44 8.87 9.91
C SER A 28 -1.37 7.78 10.47
N PRO A 29 -1.75 7.83 11.77
CA PRO A 29 -2.64 6.83 12.35
C PRO A 29 -3.99 6.75 11.60
N ALA A 30 -4.46 7.88 11.06
CA ALA A 30 -5.69 7.93 10.26
C ALA A 30 -5.52 7.17 8.93
N ALA A 31 -4.38 7.31 8.24
CA ALA A 31 -4.11 6.56 7.03
C ALA A 31 -3.98 5.05 7.31
N ALA A 32 -3.32 4.67 8.40
CA ALA A 32 -3.22 3.27 8.81
C ALA A 32 -4.59 2.65 9.13
N ARG A 33 -5.50 3.42 9.79
CA ARG A 33 -6.86 2.98 10.02
C ARG A 33 -7.63 2.78 8.72
N LEU A 34 -7.47 3.67 7.73
CA LEU A 34 -8.11 3.50 6.43
C LEU A 34 -7.58 2.26 5.69
N VAL A 35 -6.25 2.00 5.72
CA VAL A 35 -5.67 0.76 5.19
C VAL A 35 -6.36 -0.47 5.79
N ALA A 36 -6.50 -0.50 7.12
CA ALA A 36 -7.16 -1.60 7.83
C ALA A 36 -8.64 -1.72 7.46
N ALA A 37 -9.37 -0.60 7.33
CA ALA A 37 -10.78 -0.59 6.93
C ALA A 37 -10.98 -1.10 5.50
N MET A 38 -10.06 -0.79 4.59
CA MET A 38 -10.05 -1.28 3.20
C MET A 38 -9.52 -2.70 3.06
N ARG A 39 -8.84 -3.24 4.06
CA ARG A 39 -8.12 -4.53 4.01
C ARG A 39 -7.18 -4.66 2.81
N ILE A 40 -6.70 -3.56 2.26
CA ILE A 40 -5.95 -3.55 0.99
C ILE A 40 -4.57 -4.21 1.12
N ASP A 41 -3.95 -4.16 2.29
CA ASP A 41 -2.72 -4.85 2.64
C ASP A 41 -2.94 -6.38 2.71
N GLU A 42 -4.05 -6.82 3.31
CA GLU A 42 -4.46 -8.22 3.35
C GLU A 42 -4.79 -8.75 1.95
N VAL A 43 -5.55 -8.00 1.16
CA VAL A 43 -5.88 -8.34 -0.23
C VAL A 43 -4.62 -8.47 -1.09
N THR A 44 -3.65 -7.58 -0.89
CA THR A 44 -2.36 -7.63 -1.60
C THR A 44 -1.57 -8.88 -1.24
N LEU A 45 -1.49 -9.23 0.05
CA LEU A 45 -0.82 -10.44 0.50
C LEU A 45 -1.54 -11.70 0.01
N LEU A 46 -2.88 -11.69 0.03
CA LEU A 46 -3.69 -12.78 -0.54
C LEU A 46 -3.39 -12.95 -2.03
N GLY A 47 -3.41 -11.87 -2.81
CA GLY A 47 -3.09 -11.90 -4.24
C GLY A 47 -1.70 -12.48 -4.51
N LEU A 48 -0.70 -12.11 -3.69
CA LEU A 48 0.65 -12.68 -3.78
C LEU A 48 0.65 -14.20 -3.50
N ARG A 49 -0.04 -14.65 -2.45
CA ARG A 49 -0.16 -16.08 -2.10
C ARG A 49 -0.83 -16.88 -3.22
N LEU A 50 -1.95 -16.40 -3.74
CA LEU A 50 -2.68 -17.05 -4.84
C LEU A 50 -1.84 -17.07 -6.12
N GLY A 51 -1.12 -15.99 -6.42
CA GLY A 51 -0.17 -15.95 -7.56
C GLY A 51 0.96 -16.97 -7.43
N LEU A 52 1.51 -17.16 -6.23
CA LEU A 52 2.54 -18.17 -5.95
C LEU A 52 1.96 -19.60 -6.05
N GLN A 53 0.74 -19.86 -5.52
CA GLN A 53 0.07 -21.14 -5.67
C GLN A 53 -0.14 -21.51 -7.15
N ARG A 54 -0.59 -20.54 -7.96
CA ARG A 54 -0.68 -20.72 -9.41
C ARG A 54 0.68 -20.99 -10.02
N GLY A 55 1.72 -20.23 -9.62
CA GLY A 55 3.10 -20.45 -10.07
C GLY A 55 3.65 -21.85 -9.74
N ILE A 56 3.28 -22.42 -8.59
CA ILE A 56 3.63 -23.82 -8.22
C ILE A 56 2.92 -24.80 -9.13
N ARG A 57 1.61 -24.64 -9.35
CA ARG A 57 0.83 -25.48 -10.27
C ARG A 57 1.40 -25.48 -11.70
N ASP A 58 1.92 -24.32 -12.12
CA ASP A 58 2.52 -24.12 -13.44
C ASP A 58 4.03 -24.49 -13.48
N GLY A 59 4.61 -24.99 -12.39
CA GLY A 59 6.03 -25.35 -12.30
C GLY A 59 7.01 -24.16 -12.29
N LYS A 60 6.54 -22.93 -12.02
CA LYS A 60 7.33 -21.68 -12.09
C LYS A 60 7.84 -21.19 -10.74
N THR A 61 7.35 -21.74 -9.63
CA THR A 61 7.63 -21.28 -8.27
C THR A 61 7.77 -22.48 -7.32
N SER A 62 8.58 -22.34 -6.27
CA SER A 62 8.77 -23.38 -5.27
C SER A 62 7.73 -23.31 -4.14
N ALA A 63 7.37 -24.48 -3.58
CA ALA A 63 6.52 -24.55 -2.39
C ALA A 63 7.17 -23.88 -1.17
N LYS A 64 8.53 -23.87 -1.06
CA LYS A 64 9.27 -23.17 0.00
C LYS A 64 8.96 -21.66 0.01
N THR A 65 8.91 -21.03 -1.16
CA THR A 65 8.58 -19.60 -1.28
C THR A 65 7.15 -19.31 -0.79
N LEU A 66 6.19 -20.14 -1.17
CA LEU A 66 4.81 -20.01 -0.69
C LEU A 66 4.70 -20.20 0.82
N ASP A 67 5.37 -21.22 1.39
CA ASP A 67 5.39 -21.45 2.84
C ASP A 67 5.94 -20.24 3.61
N CYS A 68 7.03 -19.64 3.14
CA CYS A 68 7.58 -18.42 3.71
C CYS A 68 6.59 -17.24 3.64
N VAL A 69 6.02 -16.97 2.46
CA VAL A 69 5.05 -15.87 2.27
C VAL A 69 3.77 -16.10 3.08
N SER A 70 3.38 -17.36 3.30
CA SER A 70 2.20 -17.71 4.10
C SER A 70 2.33 -17.36 5.58
N LYS A 71 3.55 -17.25 6.09
CA LYS A 71 3.87 -16.87 7.48
C LYS A 71 3.96 -15.35 7.70
N LEU A 72 3.89 -14.56 6.64
CA LEU A 72 3.95 -13.10 6.75
C LEU A 72 2.68 -12.55 7.39
N ASP A 73 2.87 -11.53 8.21
CA ASP A 73 1.77 -10.76 8.78
C ASP A 73 1.03 -10.00 7.68
N ARG A 74 -0.30 -9.89 7.83
CA ARG A 74 -1.16 -9.15 6.89
C ARG A 74 -0.77 -7.69 6.74
N SER A 75 -0.16 -7.09 7.78
CA SER A 75 0.31 -5.71 7.78
C SER A 75 1.61 -5.49 6.98
N THR A 76 2.18 -6.55 6.37
CA THR A 76 3.44 -6.48 5.61
C THR A 76 3.45 -5.38 4.55
N PHE A 77 2.30 -5.07 3.96
CA PHE A 77 2.11 -4.05 2.93
C PHE A 77 1.48 -2.74 3.45
N ALA A 78 1.00 -2.71 4.70
CA ALA A 78 0.32 -1.55 5.27
C ALA A 78 1.12 -0.24 5.18
N PRO A 79 2.46 -0.20 5.41
CA PRO A 79 3.25 1.03 5.29
C PRO A 79 3.19 1.67 3.91
N VAL A 80 3.26 0.88 2.84
CA VAL A 80 3.22 1.38 1.45
C VAL A 80 1.87 2.04 1.16
N PHE A 81 0.77 1.39 1.56
CA PHE A 81 -0.57 1.93 1.36
C PHE A 81 -0.85 3.16 2.24
N ALA A 82 -0.43 3.15 3.50
CA ALA A 82 -0.59 4.30 4.39
C ALA A 82 0.14 5.54 3.86
N GLN A 83 1.34 5.37 3.32
CA GLN A 83 2.09 6.45 2.66
C GLN A 83 1.35 6.96 1.41
N ALA A 84 0.86 6.08 0.55
CA ALA A 84 0.11 6.44 -0.64
C ALA A 84 -1.19 7.20 -0.28
N ILE A 85 -1.92 6.76 0.74
CA ILE A 85 -3.12 7.43 1.25
C ILE A 85 -2.77 8.83 1.76
N ALA A 86 -1.76 8.95 2.62
CA ALA A 86 -1.35 10.23 3.19
C ALA A 86 -0.88 11.25 2.12
N ALA A 87 -0.31 10.78 1.02
CA ALA A 87 0.14 11.62 -0.08
C ALA A 87 -1.01 12.08 -1.00
N ASN A 88 -2.11 11.34 -1.09
CA ASN A 88 -3.15 11.57 -2.08
C ASN A 88 -4.50 12.02 -1.52
N LEU A 89 -4.76 11.80 -0.23
CA LEU A 89 -6.03 12.13 0.43
C LEU A 89 -5.81 13.16 1.52
N SER A 90 -6.72 14.13 1.62
CA SER A 90 -6.83 15.04 2.76
C SER A 90 -7.32 14.30 4.02
N ALA A 91 -7.14 14.90 5.19
CA ALA A 91 -7.64 14.35 6.46
C ALA A 91 -9.15 14.09 6.43
N GLN A 92 -9.93 14.98 5.80
CA GLN A 92 -11.37 14.84 5.66
C GLN A 92 -11.73 13.68 4.71
N GLU A 93 -11.01 13.52 3.60
CA GLU A 93 -11.20 12.40 2.67
C GLU A 93 -10.84 11.05 3.33
N ILE A 94 -9.76 11.00 4.13
CA ILE A 94 -9.40 9.81 4.89
C ILE A 94 -10.51 9.44 5.89
N ALA A 95 -11.03 10.41 6.64
CA ALA A 95 -12.11 10.17 7.60
C ALA A 95 -13.40 9.67 6.92
N ALA A 96 -13.81 10.31 5.81
CA ALA A 96 -14.99 9.92 5.04
C ALA A 96 -14.84 8.51 4.44
N SER A 97 -13.64 8.19 3.91
CA SER A 97 -13.34 6.86 3.36
C SER A 97 -13.35 5.80 4.45
N THR A 98 -12.75 6.08 5.60
CA THR A 98 -12.75 5.15 6.74
C THR A 98 -14.19 4.84 7.18
N ALA A 99 -15.02 5.87 7.33
CA ALA A 99 -16.42 5.68 7.70
C ALA A 99 -17.19 4.84 6.67
N PHE A 100 -16.93 5.04 5.38
CA PHE A 100 -17.54 4.23 4.33
C PHE A 100 -17.10 2.77 4.41
N PHE A 101 -15.78 2.48 4.43
CA PHE A 101 -15.27 1.11 4.42
C PHE A 101 -15.55 0.35 5.72
N GLU A 102 -15.75 1.05 6.85
CA GLU A 102 -16.22 0.47 8.11
C GLU A 102 -17.74 0.23 8.15
N SER A 103 -18.50 0.76 7.19
CA SER A 103 -19.94 0.52 7.07
C SER A 103 -20.28 -0.88 6.53
N ALA A 104 -21.52 -1.34 6.67
CA ALA A 104 -21.94 -2.61 6.09
C ALA A 104 -21.76 -2.65 4.56
N PRO A 105 -22.23 -1.65 3.77
CA PRO A 105 -21.97 -1.64 2.32
C PRO A 105 -20.50 -1.63 1.94
N GLY A 106 -19.66 -0.89 2.69
CA GLY A 106 -18.23 -0.86 2.44
C GLY A 106 -17.55 -2.22 2.68
N ARG A 107 -17.93 -2.92 3.75
CA ARG A 107 -17.45 -4.28 4.00
C ARG A 107 -17.91 -5.26 2.93
N THR A 108 -19.19 -5.24 2.56
CA THR A 108 -19.71 -6.07 1.45
C THR A 108 -18.96 -5.82 0.16
N TYR A 109 -18.60 -4.57 -0.15
CA TYR A 109 -17.80 -4.23 -1.31
C TYR A 109 -16.40 -4.88 -1.28
N ILE A 110 -15.71 -4.82 -0.13
CA ILE A 110 -14.40 -5.45 0.06
C ILE A 110 -14.49 -6.98 -0.05
N ASP A 111 -15.46 -7.59 0.64
CA ASP A 111 -15.65 -9.04 0.63
C ASP A 111 -15.95 -9.56 -0.78
N SER A 112 -16.74 -8.81 -1.57
CA SER A 112 -16.99 -9.12 -2.99
C SER A 112 -15.71 -9.03 -3.82
N GLY A 113 -14.87 -8.03 -3.58
CA GLY A 113 -13.56 -7.92 -4.23
C GLY A 113 -12.63 -9.09 -3.91
N ILE A 114 -12.62 -9.55 -2.66
CA ILE A 114 -11.84 -10.72 -2.23
C ILE A 114 -12.37 -11.99 -2.91
N TYR A 115 -13.70 -12.20 -2.93
CA TYR A 115 -14.32 -13.33 -3.61
C TYR A 115 -13.94 -13.37 -5.11
N GLN A 116 -14.06 -12.23 -5.79
CA GLN A 116 -13.70 -12.09 -7.20
C GLN A 116 -12.20 -12.31 -7.46
N LEU A 117 -11.33 -11.99 -6.49
CA LEU A 117 -9.89 -12.23 -6.61
C LEU A 117 -9.59 -13.74 -6.72
N TYR A 118 -10.25 -14.59 -5.92
CA TYR A 118 -10.11 -16.05 -6.02
C TYR A 118 -10.54 -16.54 -7.40
N ASP A 119 -11.70 -16.11 -7.88
CA ASP A 119 -12.23 -16.50 -9.19
C ASP A 119 -11.28 -16.06 -10.32
N ALA A 120 -10.80 -14.83 -10.31
CA ALA A 120 -9.90 -14.27 -11.32
C ALA A 120 -8.58 -15.06 -11.48
N VAL A 121 -8.11 -15.70 -10.44
CA VAL A 121 -6.89 -16.54 -10.47
C VAL A 121 -7.18 -18.04 -10.61
N GLY A 122 -8.45 -18.43 -10.73
CA GLY A 122 -8.88 -19.82 -10.93
C GLY A 122 -8.79 -20.68 -9.66
N PHE A 123 -9.11 -20.08 -8.50
CA PHE A 123 -9.27 -20.79 -7.23
C PHE A 123 -10.69 -20.61 -6.70
N THR A 124 -11.14 -21.55 -5.87
CA THR A 124 -12.41 -21.43 -5.15
C THR A 124 -12.17 -20.62 -3.87
N SER A 125 -13.03 -19.63 -3.62
CA SER A 125 -13.03 -18.90 -2.35
C SER A 125 -13.38 -19.85 -1.19
N PRO A 126 -12.70 -19.77 -0.03
CA PRO A 126 -13.10 -20.50 1.17
C PRO A 126 -14.40 -19.97 1.77
N ASP A 127 -14.72 -18.69 1.51
CA ASP A 127 -15.94 -18.04 1.99
C ASP A 127 -17.03 -18.06 0.90
N PRO A 128 -18.32 -18.09 1.28
CA PRO A 128 -19.43 -18.01 0.34
C PRO A 128 -19.43 -16.66 -0.39
N GLU A 129 -20.04 -16.65 -1.57
CA GLU A 129 -20.25 -15.40 -2.31
C GLU A 129 -21.04 -14.40 -1.48
N PRO A 130 -20.55 -13.15 -1.28
CA PRO A 130 -21.26 -12.13 -0.53
C PRO A 130 -22.60 -11.77 -1.17
N ASN A 131 -23.64 -11.68 -0.37
CA ASN A 131 -24.96 -11.23 -0.82
C ASN A 131 -24.96 -9.71 -1.01
N VAL A 132 -24.70 -9.25 -2.23
CA VAL A 132 -24.70 -7.83 -2.59
C VAL A 132 -26.14 -7.38 -2.89
N THR A 133 -26.64 -6.46 -2.09
CA THR A 133 -27.99 -5.90 -2.26
C THR A 133 -27.99 -4.64 -3.14
N GLN A 134 -29.17 -4.25 -3.64
CA GLN A 134 -29.31 -2.97 -4.35
C GLN A 134 -28.96 -1.77 -3.45
N ALA A 135 -29.20 -1.88 -2.15
CA ALA A 135 -28.84 -0.83 -1.18
C ALA A 135 -27.31 -0.68 -1.08
N ASP A 136 -26.55 -1.78 -1.10
CA ASP A 136 -25.09 -1.75 -1.10
C ASP A 136 -24.55 -1.10 -2.38
N LEU A 137 -25.10 -1.45 -3.55
CA LEU A 137 -24.74 -0.84 -4.83
C LEU A 137 -25.02 0.67 -4.84
N ASN A 138 -26.15 1.09 -4.30
CA ASN A 138 -26.49 2.50 -4.19
C ASN A 138 -25.52 3.25 -3.26
N ALA A 139 -25.13 2.65 -2.13
CA ALA A 139 -24.18 3.23 -1.20
C ALA A 139 -22.76 3.36 -1.82
N VAL A 140 -22.27 2.33 -2.52
CA VAL A 140 -21.01 2.39 -3.28
C VAL A 140 -21.07 3.48 -4.35
N THR A 141 -22.17 3.56 -5.09
CA THR A 141 -22.39 4.60 -6.12
C THR A 141 -22.42 5.99 -5.51
N ALA A 142 -23.07 6.17 -4.36
CA ALA A 142 -23.08 7.45 -3.66
C ALA A 142 -21.67 7.84 -3.19
N PHE A 143 -20.94 6.91 -2.60
CA PHE A 143 -19.56 7.13 -2.17
C PHE A 143 -18.64 7.47 -3.35
N SER A 144 -18.74 6.75 -4.48
CA SER A 144 -17.89 7.00 -5.66
C SER A 144 -18.00 8.42 -6.23
N ARG A 145 -19.13 9.11 -5.96
CA ARG A 145 -19.36 10.52 -6.37
C ARG A 145 -18.77 11.53 -5.39
N THR A 146 -18.29 11.12 -4.23
CA THR A 146 -17.57 12.00 -3.31
C THR A 146 -16.13 12.23 -3.77
N PRO A 147 -15.45 13.32 -3.35
CA PRO A 147 -14.04 13.54 -3.69
C PRO A 147 -13.14 12.36 -3.31
N ALA A 148 -13.37 11.75 -2.16
CA ALA A 148 -12.63 10.59 -1.68
C ALA A 148 -12.92 9.33 -2.52
N GLY A 149 -14.19 9.05 -2.77
CA GLY A 149 -14.63 7.90 -3.57
C GLY A 149 -14.19 7.99 -5.03
N ASP A 150 -14.21 9.20 -5.62
CA ASP A 150 -13.67 9.44 -6.96
C ASP A 150 -12.19 9.05 -7.03
N LYS A 151 -11.37 9.48 -6.04
CA LYS A 151 -9.95 9.11 -5.98
C LYS A 151 -9.73 7.60 -5.81
N LEU A 152 -10.49 6.96 -4.93
CA LEU A 152 -10.27 5.56 -4.56
C LEU A 152 -10.89 4.56 -5.53
N LEU A 153 -12.13 4.80 -5.97
CA LEU A 153 -12.90 3.84 -6.76
C LEU A 153 -12.95 4.16 -8.25
N VAL A 154 -12.98 5.46 -8.64
CA VAL A 154 -13.07 5.85 -10.05
C VAL A 154 -11.69 6.03 -10.65
N ARG A 155 -10.87 6.93 -10.11
CA ARG A 155 -9.49 7.16 -10.58
C ARG A 155 -8.50 6.10 -10.12
N ARG A 156 -8.86 5.30 -9.08
CA ARG A 156 -8.09 4.17 -8.61
C ARG A 156 -6.64 4.54 -8.35
N ILE A 157 -6.40 5.48 -7.41
CA ILE A 157 -5.06 6.02 -7.12
C ILE A 157 -3.99 4.95 -6.91
N PHE A 158 -4.37 3.77 -6.38
CA PHE A 158 -3.44 2.66 -6.17
C PHE A 158 -2.95 2.01 -7.47
N ASP A 159 -3.62 2.27 -8.59
CA ASP A 159 -3.21 1.80 -9.92
C ASP A 159 -2.26 2.79 -10.63
N SER A 160 -1.90 3.92 -9.99
CA SER A 160 -0.90 4.84 -10.53
C SER A 160 0.45 4.14 -10.70
N ALA A 161 1.23 4.54 -11.70
CA ALA A 161 2.53 3.93 -11.98
C ALA A 161 3.48 3.98 -10.78
N GLU A 162 3.47 5.09 -10.05
CA GLU A 162 4.31 5.31 -8.87
C GLU A 162 3.94 4.34 -7.73
N ILE A 163 2.65 4.24 -7.39
CA ILE A 163 2.20 3.37 -6.29
C ILE A 163 2.38 1.89 -6.65
N ARG A 164 2.08 1.52 -7.90
CA ARG A 164 2.35 0.15 -8.38
C ARG A 164 3.84 -0.20 -8.32
N ALA A 165 4.72 0.74 -8.65
CA ALA A 165 6.16 0.53 -8.54
C ALA A 165 6.59 0.32 -7.07
N ALA A 166 6.05 1.11 -6.14
CA ALA A 166 6.34 0.98 -4.71
C ALA A 166 5.83 -0.37 -4.14
N ILE A 167 4.62 -0.80 -4.51
CA ILE A 167 4.08 -2.11 -4.15
C ILE A 167 4.95 -3.23 -4.75
N GLY A 168 5.31 -3.12 -6.03
CA GLY A 168 6.17 -4.08 -6.72
C GLY A 168 7.55 -4.20 -6.05
N ALA A 169 8.17 -3.09 -5.68
CA ALA A 169 9.44 -3.08 -4.94
C ALA A 169 9.30 -3.80 -3.59
N ARG A 170 8.20 -3.57 -2.86
CA ARG A 170 7.93 -4.26 -1.59
C ARG A 170 7.72 -5.76 -1.79
N ILE A 171 6.99 -6.17 -2.84
CA ILE A 171 6.82 -7.58 -3.21
C ILE A 171 8.18 -8.23 -3.47
N GLN A 172 9.03 -7.60 -4.27
CA GLN A 172 10.37 -8.12 -4.57
C GLN A 172 11.22 -8.26 -3.29
N GLN A 173 11.19 -7.28 -2.40
CA GLN A 173 11.88 -7.36 -1.11
C GLN A 173 11.42 -8.57 -0.29
N VAL A 174 10.11 -8.80 -0.22
CA VAL A 174 9.50 -9.96 0.46
C VAL A 174 9.97 -11.26 -0.18
N LEU A 175 9.90 -11.39 -1.50
CA LEU A 175 10.30 -12.58 -2.23
C LEU A 175 11.79 -12.88 -2.07
N ASN A 176 12.65 -11.85 -2.13
CA ASN A 176 14.08 -12.01 -1.91
C ASN A 176 14.39 -12.52 -0.50
N GLY A 177 13.67 -12.03 0.52
CA GLY A 177 13.77 -12.56 1.89
C GLY A 177 13.30 -14.01 2.03
N CYS A 178 12.36 -14.46 1.21
CA CYS A 178 11.84 -15.83 1.20
C CYS A 178 12.66 -16.81 0.33
N SER A 179 13.61 -16.32 -0.46
CA SER A 179 14.40 -17.16 -1.37
C SER A 179 15.73 -17.62 -0.75
N GLN A 180 16.08 -17.08 0.43
CA GLN A 180 17.27 -17.46 1.19
C GLN A 180 16.93 -18.65 2.11
#